data_952f4ae90e89872bf6ee8cb4f61cec7f
#
_entry.id   952f4ae90e89872bf6ee8cb4f61cec7f
#
_cell.length_a   1.000
_cell.length_b   1.000
_cell.length_c   1.000
_cell.angle_alpha   90.00
_cell.angle_beta   90.00
_cell.angle_gamma   90.00
#
_symmetry.space_group_name_H-M   'P 1'
#
loop_
_entity.id
_entity.type
_entity.pdbx_description
1 polymer ?
#
loop_
_entity_poly.entity_id
_entity_poly.type
_entity_poly.pdbx_seq_one_letter_code
_entity_poly.pdbx_strand_id
1 'polypeptide(L)'
;MQADVQLFGALRGLEPGDRLSLEITGSSVADARKALMAHAGQHWPAAASAILPVCAFASNSMLLRDAMALPENGCLVVLPPVNGG
;
A
#
# COMPACT_ATOMS: atom_id res chain seq x y z
N MET A 1 0.00 3.01 -14.44
CA MET A 1 -0.66 1.73 -14.13
C MET A 1 -1.61 1.92 -12.97
N GLN A 2 -2.78 1.38 -13.08
CA GLN A 2 -3.74 1.47 -11.98
C GLN A 2 -3.68 0.20 -11.13
N ALA A 3 -3.64 0.36 -9.81
CA ALA A 3 -3.58 -0.77 -8.90
C ALA A 3 -4.75 -0.71 -7.93
N ASP A 4 -5.22 -1.89 -7.56
CA ASP A 4 -6.27 -2.06 -6.56
C ASP A 4 -5.56 -2.44 -5.26
N VAL A 5 -5.61 -1.53 -4.28
CA VAL A 5 -4.86 -1.66 -3.04
C VAL A 5 -5.81 -2.00 -1.91
N GLN A 6 -5.54 -3.10 -1.22
CA GLN A 6 -6.34 -3.52 -0.08
C GLN A 6 -5.59 -3.21 1.21
N LEU A 7 -6.31 -2.65 2.18
CA LEU A 7 -5.73 -2.20 3.43
C LEU A 7 -6.07 -3.15 4.57
N PHE A 8 -5.09 -3.40 5.44
CA PHE A 8 -5.26 -4.29 6.57
C PHE A 8 -4.78 -3.66 7.87
N GLY A 9 -5.16 -4.27 8.97
CA GLY A 9 -4.69 -3.89 10.29
C GLY A 9 -5.01 -2.44 10.64
N ALA A 10 -4.00 -1.70 11.08
CA ALA A 10 -4.17 -0.31 11.51
C ALA A 10 -4.61 0.62 10.38
N LEU A 11 -4.55 0.18 9.12
CA LEU A 11 -4.99 0.99 7.98
C LEU A 11 -6.45 0.79 7.63
N ARG A 12 -7.14 -0.08 8.34
CA ARG A 12 -8.57 -0.30 8.08
C ARG A 12 -9.37 0.91 8.52
N GLY A 13 -10.43 1.18 7.80
CA GLY A 13 -11.31 2.31 8.10
C GLY A 13 -10.91 3.61 7.44
N LEU A 14 -9.76 3.65 6.78
CA LEU A 14 -9.29 4.88 6.12
C LEU A 14 -9.90 5.09 4.74
N GLU A 15 -10.36 4.03 4.11
CA GLU A 15 -10.98 4.07 2.79
C GLU A 15 -12.25 3.22 2.80
N PRO A 16 -13.23 3.54 1.98
CA PRO A 16 -14.45 2.72 1.90
C PRO A 16 -14.11 1.28 1.51
N GLY A 17 -14.64 0.33 2.28
CA GLY A 17 -14.38 -1.08 2.03
C GLY A 17 -12.94 -1.51 2.21
N ASP A 18 -12.12 -0.69 2.86
CA ASP A 18 -10.69 -0.94 3.08
C ASP A 18 -9.91 -1.17 1.79
N ARG A 19 -10.33 -0.51 0.72
CA ARG A 19 -9.71 -0.63 -0.60
C ARG A 19 -9.66 0.72 -1.28
N LEU A 20 -8.66 0.90 -2.13
CA LEU A 20 -8.62 2.08 -2.99
C LEU A 20 -7.98 1.72 -4.32
N SER A 21 -8.40 2.46 -5.36
CA SER A 21 -7.78 2.37 -6.66
C SER A 21 -6.71 3.46 -6.73
N LEU A 22 -5.50 3.08 -7.10
CA LEU A 22 -4.35 3.97 -7.02
C LEU A 22 -3.68 4.05 -8.38
N GLU A 23 -3.48 5.26 -8.88
CA GLU A 23 -2.72 5.45 -10.10
C GLU A 23 -1.24 5.51 -9.75
N ILE A 24 -0.45 4.61 -10.36
CA ILE A 24 0.97 4.48 -10.07
C ILE A 24 1.77 4.89 -11.28
N THR A 25 2.67 5.85 -11.10
CA THR A 25 3.63 6.22 -12.13
C THR A 25 4.85 5.35 -11.92
N GLY A 26 5.15 4.50 -12.92
CA GLY A 26 6.23 3.54 -12.83
C GLY A 26 5.71 2.13 -12.79
N SER A 27 6.57 1.18 -12.46
CA SER A 27 6.23 -0.24 -12.56
C SER A 27 6.73 -1.09 -11.40
N SER A 28 7.33 -0.47 -10.37
CA SER A 28 7.86 -1.21 -9.23
C SER A 28 6.99 -1.04 -7.99
N VAL A 29 7.22 -1.93 -7.02
CA VAL A 29 6.56 -1.82 -5.73
C VAL A 29 6.93 -0.52 -5.03
N ALA A 30 8.19 -0.07 -5.19
CA ALA A 30 8.61 1.22 -4.65
C ALA A 30 7.77 2.37 -5.22
N ASP A 31 7.44 2.30 -6.51
CA ASP A 31 6.58 3.31 -7.13
C ASP A 31 5.18 3.29 -6.53
N ALA A 32 4.67 2.11 -6.24
CA ALA A 32 3.36 1.98 -5.57
C ALA A 32 3.39 2.59 -4.17
N ARG A 33 4.46 2.34 -3.43
CA ARG A 33 4.62 2.92 -2.09
C ARG A 33 4.63 4.45 -2.16
N LYS A 34 5.34 5.01 -3.13
CA LYS A 34 5.37 6.47 -3.33
C LYS A 34 3.98 7.02 -3.61
N ALA A 35 3.25 6.37 -4.51
CA ALA A 35 1.91 6.83 -4.86
C ALA A 35 0.97 6.76 -3.66
N LEU A 36 1.07 5.68 -2.88
CA LEU A 36 0.23 5.53 -1.70
C LEU A 36 0.58 6.57 -0.64
N MET A 37 1.87 6.85 -0.45
CA MET A 37 2.29 7.86 0.50
C MET A 37 1.80 9.26 0.12
N ALA A 38 1.80 9.56 -1.16
CA ALA A 38 1.27 10.84 -1.64
C ALA A 38 -0.23 10.96 -1.37
N HIS A 39 -0.97 9.88 -1.65
CA HIS A 39 -2.41 9.85 -1.36
C HIS A 39 -2.67 9.99 0.14
N ALA A 40 -1.93 9.26 0.95
CA ALA A 40 -2.11 9.28 2.40
C ALA A 40 -1.80 10.65 2.99
N GLY A 41 -0.79 11.32 2.47
CA GLY A 41 -0.43 12.66 2.94
C GLY A 41 -1.53 13.68 2.72
N GLN A 42 -2.40 13.45 1.73
CA GLN A 42 -3.50 14.36 1.42
C GLN A 42 -4.81 13.97 2.08
N HIS A 43 -5.01 12.69 2.34
CA HIS A 43 -6.34 12.19 2.72
C HIS A 43 -6.40 11.46 4.05
N TRP A 44 -5.27 11.00 4.59
CA TRP A 44 -5.25 10.19 5.81
C TRP A 44 -4.69 10.99 6.98
N PRO A 45 -5.00 10.58 8.22
CA PRO A 45 -4.34 11.18 9.40
C PRO A 45 -2.84 10.96 9.34
N ALA A 46 -2.09 11.90 9.92
CA ALA A 46 -0.64 11.84 9.92
C ALA A 46 -0.10 10.55 10.54
N ALA A 47 -0.74 10.06 11.59
CA ALA A 47 -0.31 8.82 12.23
C ALA A 47 -0.39 7.62 11.29
N ALA A 48 -1.43 7.56 10.47
CA ALA A 48 -1.58 6.48 9.50
C ALA A 48 -0.59 6.63 8.36
N SER A 49 -0.40 7.84 7.87
CA SER A 49 0.54 8.13 6.80
C SER A 49 1.98 7.80 7.22
N ALA A 50 2.32 8.04 8.47
CA ALA A 50 3.69 7.89 8.97
C ALA A 50 4.17 6.44 8.98
N ILE A 51 3.27 5.44 9.00
CA ILE A 51 3.71 4.04 9.03
C ILE A 51 3.95 3.45 7.64
N LEU A 52 3.55 4.14 6.58
CA LEU A 52 3.67 3.60 5.23
C LEU A 52 5.11 3.24 4.82
N PRO A 53 6.14 4.00 5.21
CA PRO A 53 7.50 3.62 4.84
C PRO A 53 7.93 2.24 5.36
N VAL A 54 7.31 1.77 6.43
CA VAL A 54 7.67 0.47 7.02
C VAL A 54 6.60 -0.60 6.80
N CYS A 55 5.54 -0.28 6.06
CA CYS A 55 4.54 -1.28 5.70
C CYS A 55 5.10 -2.25 4.65
N ALA A 56 4.63 -3.49 4.70
CA ALA A 56 4.96 -4.47 3.68
C ALA A 56 3.89 -4.47 2.60
N PHE A 57 4.30 -4.81 1.39
CA PHE A 57 3.37 -5.07 0.28
C PHE A 57 3.35 -6.55 -0.02
N ALA A 58 2.19 -7.05 -0.44
CA ALA A 58 2.04 -8.46 -0.78
C ALA A 58 1.07 -8.61 -1.94
N SER A 59 1.17 -9.75 -2.62
CA SER A 59 0.22 -10.15 -3.66
C SER A 59 0.27 -11.66 -3.79
N ASN A 60 -0.91 -12.29 -3.93
CA ASN A 60 -1.00 -13.75 -4.11
C ASN A 60 -0.24 -14.52 -3.03
N SER A 61 -0.39 -14.11 -1.78
CA SER A 61 0.24 -14.73 -0.61
C SER A 61 1.77 -14.64 -0.61
N MET A 62 2.33 -13.73 -1.41
CA MET A 62 3.76 -13.53 -1.48
C MET A 62 4.11 -12.10 -1.07
N LEU A 63 5.12 -11.96 -0.21
CA LEU A 63 5.64 -10.65 0.14
C LEU A 63 6.44 -10.07 -1.02
N LEU A 64 6.27 -8.79 -1.26
CA LEU A 64 6.93 -8.10 -2.36
C LEU A 64 7.95 -7.12 -1.81
N ARG A 65 9.12 -7.07 -2.44
CA ARG A 65 10.15 -6.09 -2.12
C ARG A 65 10.01 -4.88 -3.01
N ASP A 66 10.50 -3.74 -2.54
CA ASP A 66 10.37 -2.48 -3.27
C ASP A 66 10.95 -2.53 -4.68
N ALA A 67 12.03 -3.30 -4.88
CA ALA A 67 12.66 -3.41 -6.20
C ALA A 67 11.90 -4.32 -7.17
N MET A 68 10.91 -5.06 -6.68
CA MET A 68 10.18 -5.99 -7.52
C MET A 68 9.16 -5.27 -8.39
N ALA A 69 8.85 -5.88 -9.53
CA ALA A 69 7.82 -5.36 -10.41
C ALA A 69 6.44 -5.52 -9.78
N LEU A 70 5.54 -4.62 -10.13
CA LEU A 70 4.15 -4.72 -9.71
C LEU A 70 3.49 -5.96 -10.32
N PRO A 71 2.55 -6.60 -9.58
CA PRO A 71 1.81 -7.74 -10.14
C PRO A 71 1.05 -7.34 -11.39
N GLU A 72 1.00 -8.24 -12.36
CA GLU A 72 0.29 -7.98 -13.60
C GLU A 72 -1.20 -7.76 -13.40
N ASN A 73 -1.79 -8.40 -12.40
CA ASN A 73 -3.21 -8.24 -12.11
C ASN A 73 -3.52 -6.93 -11.40
N GLY A 74 -2.52 -6.14 -11.03
CA GLY A 74 -2.73 -4.85 -10.38
C GLY A 74 -3.25 -4.92 -8.96
N CYS A 75 -3.24 -6.08 -8.31
CA CYS A 75 -3.77 -6.24 -6.96
C CYS A 75 -2.66 -6.25 -5.94
N LEU A 76 -2.75 -5.35 -4.97
CA LEU A 76 -1.77 -5.21 -3.91
C LEU A 76 -2.46 -5.24 -2.54
N VAL A 77 -1.76 -5.79 -1.57
CA VAL A 77 -2.17 -5.77 -0.18
C VAL A 77 -1.13 -4.99 0.60
N VAL A 78 -1.55 -4.08 1.46
CA VAL A 78 -0.65 -3.32 2.33
C VAL A 78 -0.79 -3.87 3.74
N LEU A 79 0.33 -4.30 4.30
CA LEU A 79 0.37 -4.90 5.62
C LEU A 79 1.17 -3.99 6.56
N PRO A 80 0.51 -3.37 7.55
CA PRO A 80 1.24 -2.57 8.52
C PRO A 80 2.17 -3.44 9.35
N PRO A 81 3.23 -2.85 9.95
CA PRO A 81 4.11 -3.62 10.80
C PRO A 81 3.36 -4.17 12.01
N VAL A 82 3.73 -5.37 12.43
CA VAL A 82 3.17 -5.98 13.63
C VAL A 82 3.85 -5.36 14.83
N ASN A 83 3.05 -4.76 15.70
CA ASN A 83 3.55 -4.11 16.88
C ASN A 83 3.71 -5.09 18.02
N GLY A 84 4.73 -4.89 18.80
CA GLY A 84 4.93 -5.66 20.01
C GLY A 84 5.41 -7.06 19.74
N GLY A 85 5.78 -7.20 18.56
CA GLY A 85 6.33 -8.50 18.22
C GLY A 85 7.17 -8.90 19.29
#